data_2aea464c0a973a2dc69fcf76f6077b49
#
_entry.id   2aea464c0a973a2dc69fcf76f6077b49
#
_cell.length_a   1.000
_cell.length_b   1.000
_cell.length_c   1.000
_cell.angle_alpha   90.00
_cell.angle_beta   90.00
_cell.angle_gamma   90.00
#
_symmetry.space_group_name_H-M   'P 1'
#
loop_
_entity.id
_entity.type
_entity.pdbx_description
1 polymer ?
#
loop_
_entity_poly.entity_id
_entity_poly.type
_entity_poly.pdbx_seq_one_letter_code
_entity_poly.pdbx_strand_id
1 'polypeptide(L)'
;MRFFRTATAAAFLAFAGVAHGADLIVDEPVVESSSIDWSGFYAGINGGYGSSDATSVVGPINPAGPIAGVQAGYNQTVGKFVVGVEGDLQWSGVKGSHVGPTITSTASLDYFGTLRLRGGLPVDRFLPYITAGVSAGQVSGTSTFGGGFTTTRPGLGLTAGVGAEYAVTDNLSLKAEYLYVDYGDITFFPGTAIEEKIRSRMGAIRVGLNYRF
;
A
#
# COMPACT_ATOMS: atom_id res chain seq x y z
N MET A 1 -27.79 -21.07 -2.49
CA MET A 1 -26.68 -21.38 -3.41
C MET A 1 -25.66 -20.25 -3.33
N ARG A 2 -24.54 -20.48 -2.63
CA ARG A 2 -23.50 -19.46 -2.40
C ARG A 2 -22.44 -19.62 -3.49
N PHE A 3 -22.33 -18.68 -4.40
CA PHE A 3 -21.23 -18.61 -5.37
C PHE A 3 -20.01 -17.96 -4.71
N PHE A 4 -19.00 -18.76 -4.43
CA PHE A 4 -17.65 -18.29 -4.11
C PHE A 4 -17.06 -17.64 -5.37
N ARG A 5 -16.88 -16.32 -5.36
CA ARG A 5 -15.99 -15.64 -6.31
C ARG A 5 -14.60 -15.60 -5.72
N THR A 6 -13.79 -16.58 -6.08
CA THR A 6 -12.35 -16.55 -5.85
C THR A 6 -11.71 -15.57 -6.83
N ALA A 7 -11.18 -14.47 -6.31
CA ALA A 7 -10.29 -13.61 -7.08
C ALA A 7 -8.94 -14.33 -7.21
N THR A 8 -8.69 -14.86 -8.40
CA THR A 8 -7.41 -15.48 -8.76
C THR A 8 -6.41 -14.35 -9.03
N ALA A 9 -5.51 -14.10 -8.10
CA ALA A 9 -4.33 -13.25 -8.33
C ALA A 9 -3.38 -14.04 -9.24
N ALA A 10 -3.30 -13.65 -10.51
CA ALA A 10 -2.32 -14.19 -11.44
C ALA A 10 -0.94 -13.57 -11.14
N ALA A 11 -0.10 -14.31 -10.44
CA ALA A 11 1.32 -13.99 -10.30
C ALA A 11 2.02 -14.34 -11.62
N PHE A 12 2.40 -13.34 -12.40
CA PHE A 12 3.28 -13.52 -13.55
C PHE A 12 4.72 -13.75 -13.05
N LEU A 13 5.13 -15.03 -12.95
CA LEU A 13 6.52 -15.43 -12.87
C LEU A 13 7.09 -15.47 -14.30
N ALA A 14 7.84 -14.44 -14.68
CA ALA A 14 8.64 -14.47 -15.89
C ALA A 14 9.87 -15.37 -15.65
N PHE A 15 9.86 -16.57 -16.20
CA PHE A 15 11.04 -17.42 -16.31
C PHE A 15 11.96 -16.87 -17.40
N ALA A 16 13.07 -16.28 -17.03
CA ALA A 16 14.16 -15.99 -17.95
C ALA A 16 14.93 -17.27 -18.23
N GLY A 17 14.79 -17.81 -19.42
CA GLY A 17 15.55 -18.95 -19.90
C GLY A 17 17.03 -18.62 -20.04
N VAL A 18 17.91 -19.41 -19.44
CA VAL A 18 19.36 -19.28 -19.56
C VAL A 18 19.77 -19.99 -20.85
N ALA A 19 20.11 -19.22 -21.88
CA ALA A 19 20.78 -19.75 -23.07
C ALA A 19 22.28 -19.90 -22.80
N HIS A 20 22.79 -21.11 -22.81
CA HIS A 20 24.22 -21.41 -22.77
C HIS A 20 24.77 -21.27 -24.19
N GLY A 21 25.46 -20.18 -24.47
CA GLY A 21 26.26 -20.00 -25.67
C GLY A 21 27.74 -20.16 -25.35
N ALA A 22 28.45 -20.87 -26.24
CA ALA A 22 29.84 -21.29 -26.10
C ALA A 22 30.84 -20.12 -26.05
N ASP A 23 31.84 -20.38 -25.26
CA ASP A 23 33.08 -19.72 -24.90
C ASP A 23 33.81 -19.07 -26.08
N LEU A 24 33.90 -17.75 -26.07
CA LEU A 24 34.95 -16.97 -26.73
C LEU A 24 35.54 -16.07 -25.64
N ILE A 25 36.77 -16.36 -25.22
CA ILE A 25 37.56 -15.48 -24.37
C ILE A 25 37.88 -14.21 -25.16
N VAL A 26 36.99 -13.24 -25.05
CA VAL A 26 37.28 -11.86 -25.39
C VAL A 26 37.57 -11.20 -24.03
N ASP A 27 38.78 -10.66 -23.88
CA ASP A 27 39.11 -9.75 -22.79
C ASP A 27 38.24 -8.49 -22.94
N GLU A 28 36.97 -8.61 -22.60
CA GLU A 28 36.11 -7.44 -22.46
C GLU A 28 36.60 -6.63 -21.26
N PRO A 29 36.76 -5.30 -21.43
CA PRO A 29 36.99 -4.45 -20.27
C PRO A 29 35.86 -4.73 -19.27
N VAL A 30 36.21 -5.10 -18.06
CA VAL A 30 35.28 -5.24 -16.93
C VAL A 30 34.57 -3.88 -16.82
N VAL A 31 33.42 -3.77 -17.45
CA VAL A 31 32.50 -2.67 -17.17
C VAL A 31 32.11 -2.93 -15.72
N GLU A 32 32.73 -2.19 -14.78
CA GLU A 32 32.26 -2.14 -13.41
C GLU A 32 30.77 -1.79 -13.53
N SER A 33 29.95 -2.78 -13.31
CA SER A 33 28.53 -2.57 -13.15
C SER A 33 28.40 -1.58 -11.99
N SER A 34 28.14 -0.33 -12.32
CA SER A 34 27.93 0.74 -11.35
C SER A 34 26.72 0.34 -10.52
N SER A 35 26.97 -0.43 -9.48
CA SER A 35 25.94 -0.83 -8.53
C SER A 35 25.44 0.43 -7.87
N ILE A 36 24.15 0.70 -8.02
CA ILE A 36 23.49 1.84 -7.36
C ILE A 36 23.63 1.67 -5.83
N ASP A 37 24.14 2.71 -5.16
CA ASP A 37 24.06 2.76 -3.71
C ASP A 37 22.64 3.15 -3.30
N TRP A 38 21.92 2.22 -2.70
CA TRP A 38 20.57 2.41 -2.20
C TRP A 38 20.54 3.04 -0.80
N SER A 39 21.68 3.26 -0.16
CA SER A 39 21.79 3.85 1.17
C SER A 39 21.51 5.35 1.14
N GLY A 40 20.99 5.87 2.25
CA GLY A 40 20.76 7.29 2.45
C GLY A 40 19.30 7.65 2.70
N PHE A 41 19.09 8.93 2.96
CA PHE A 41 17.75 9.52 3.08
C PHE A 41 17.12 9.69 1.72
N TYR A 42 15.81 9.52 1.67
CA TYR A 42 15.03 9.84 0.48
C TYR A 42 13.69 10.46 0.87
N ALA A 43 13.16 11.24 -0.05
CA ALA A 43 11.81 11.78 0.03
C ALA A 43 11.14 11.67 -1.33
N GLY A 44 9.81 11.55 -1.34
CA GLY A 44 9.10 11.34 -2.59
C GLY A 44 7.62 11.66 -2.50
N ILE A 45 6.99 11.53 -3.66
CA ILE A 45 5.56 11.65 -3.84
C ILE A 45 5.01 10.36 -4.43
N ASN A 46 3.77 10.06 -4.16
CA ASN A 46 3.10 8.91 -4.75
C ASN A 46 1.64 9.19 -5.05
N GLY A 47 1.08 8.38 -5.94
CA GLY A 47 -0.34 8.35 -6.24
C GLY A 47 -0.77 6.94 -6.59
N GLY A 48 -2.06 6.66 -6.45
CA GLY A 48 -2.56 5.33 -6.69
C GLY A 48 -4.06 5.21 -6.52
N TYR A 49 -4.50 3.99 -6.33
CA TYR A 49 -5.90 3.66 -6.14
C TYR A 49 -6.05 2.64 -5.03
N GLY A 50 -6.93 2.94 -4.08
CA GLY A 50 -7.26 2.08 -2.95
C GLY A 50 -8.66 1.51 -3.07
N SER A 51 -8.84 0.29 -2.58
CA SER A 51 -10.14 -0.34 -2.39
C SER A 51 -10.21 -1.00 -1.02
N SER A 52 -11.39 -0.96 -0.41
CA SER A 52 -11.64 -1.52 0.92
C SER A 52 -12.87 -2.41 0.87
N ASP A 53 -12.85 -3.47 1.66
CA ASP A 53 -14.03 -4.28 1.92
C ASP A 53 -14.55 -3.91 3.31
N ALA A 54 -15.75 -3.38 3.38
CA ALA A 54 -16.46 -3.08 4.62
C ALA A 54 -17.85 -3.72 4.56
N THR A 55 -18.30 -4.29 5.68
CA THR A 55 -19.64 -4.84 5.80
C THR A 55 -20.40 -4.04 6.83
N SER A 56 -21.55 -3.49 6.45
CA SER A 56 -22.45 -2.78 7.37
C SER A 56 -23.73 -3.57 7.60
N VAL A 57 -24.53 -3.16 8.61
CA VAL A 57 -25.85 -3.76 8.90
C VAL A 57 -26.82 -3.75 7.73
N VAL A 58 -26.65 -2.83 6.79
CA VAL A 58 -27.50 -2.72 5.58
C VAL A 58 -26.93 -3.46 4.36
N GLY A 59 -25.73 -4.03 4.47
CA GLY A 59 -25.09 -4.79 3.39
C GLY A 59 -23.62 -4.43 3.16
N PRO A 60 -22.97 -5.10 2.20
CA PRO A 60 -21.55 -4.82 1.89
C PRO A 60 -21.40 -3.44 1.25
N ILE A 61 -20.41 -2.71 1.71
CA ILE A 61 -19.94 -1.46 1.14
C ILE A 61 -18.53 -1.72 0.64
N ASN A 62 -18.24 -1.37 -0.62
CA ASN A 62 -16.92 -1.50 -1.21
C ASN A 62 -16.36 -0.11 -1.53
N PRO A 63 -15.85 0.63 -0.52
CA PRO A 63 -15.25 1.93 -0.75
C PRO A 63 -14.03 1.80 -1.65
N ALA A 64 -13.93 2.65 -2.65
CA ALA A 64 -12.78 2.69 -3.53
C ALA A 64 -12.54 4.12 -4.02
N GLY A 65 -11.29 4.44 -4.35
CA GLY A 65 -10.97 5.79 -4.83
C GLY A 65 -9.48 6.05 -4.99
N PRO A 66 -9.14 7.21 -5.58
CA PRO A 66 -7.77 7.64 -5.74
C PRO A 66 -7.14 7.97 -4.39
N ILE A 67 -5.82 7.75 -4.30
CA ILE A 67 -4.99 8.17 -3.18
C ILE A 67 -3.78 8.92 -3.73
N ALA A 68 -3.31 9.91 -2.99
CA ALA A 68 -2.08 10.63 -3.30
C ALA A 68 -1.38 11.02 -2.00
N GLY A 69 -0.06 11.06 -2.01
CA GLY A 69 0.66 11.35 -0.78
C GLY A 69 2.13 11.67 -0.95
N VAL A 70 2.76 11.87 0.20
CA VAL A 70 4.19 12.08 0.32
C VAL A 70 4.79 10.98 1.18
N GLN A 71 6.05 10.69 0.95
CA GLN A 71 6.80 9.68 1.69
C GLN A 71 8.23 10.15 1.95
N ALA A 72 8.79 9.67 3.03
CA ALA A 72 10.20 9.86 3.34
C ALA A 72 10.73 8.63 4.07
N GLY A 73 12.01 8.36 3.92
CA GLY A 73 12.61 7.20 4.55
C GLY A 73 14.13 7.26 4.55
N TYR A 74 14.70 6.24 5.17
CA TYR A 74 16.12 5.99 5.19
C TYR A 74 16.39 4.53 4.89
N ASN A 75 17.31 4.27 3.96
CA ASN A 75 17.79 2.95 3.62
C ASN A 75 19.25 2.79 4.04
N GLN A 76 19.61 1.55 4.36
CA GLN A 76 20.99 1.14 4.62
C GLN A 76 21.26 -0.17 3.90
N THR A 77 22.33 -0.22 3.13
CA THR A 77 22.82 -1.47 2.54
C THR A 77 23.59 -2.26 3.57
N VAL A 78 23.17 -3.49 3.80
CA VAL A 78 23.79 -4.43 4.75
C VAL A 78 24.11 -5.72 3.99
N GLY A 79 25.37 -5.88 3.60
CA GLY A 79 25.78 -7.00 2.75
C GLY A 79 25.09 -6.98 1.39
N LYS A 80 24.26 -8.00 1.13
CA LYS A 80 23.47 -8.12 -0.12
C LYS A 80 22.05 -7.56 0.00
N PHE A 81 21.68 -7.03 1.15
CA PHE A 81 20.33 -6.56 1.44
C PHE A 81 20.30 -5.06 1.60
N VAL A 82 19.18 -4.46 1.26
CA VAL A 82 18.84 -3.11 1.65
C VAL A 82 17.76 -3.20 2.72
N VAL A 83 18.01 -2.61 3.88
CA VAL A 83 17.03 -2.49 4.96
C VAL A 83 16.73 -1.02 5.20
N GLY A 84 15.52 -0.70 5.60
CA GLY A 84 15.16 0.71 5.78
C GLY A 84 13.88 0.90 6.59
N VAL A 85 13.62 2.17 6.86
CA VAL A 85 12.39 2.65 7.47
C VAL A 85 11.75 3.68 6.55
N GLU A 86 10.44 3.60 6.36
CA GLU A 86 9.67 4.52 5.51
C GLU A 86 8.43 4.99 6.26
N GLY A 87 8.20 6.30 6.28
CA GLY A 87 6.96 6.92 6.71
C GLY A 87 6.25 7.58 5.54
N ASP A 88 4.93 7.47 5.48
CA ASP A 88 4.12 8.16 4.47
C ASP A 88 2.84 8.74 5.05
N LEU A 89 2.36 9.80 4.39
CA LEU A 89 1.07 10.44 4.62
C LEU A 89 0.30 10.46 3.31
N GLN A 90 -0.93 9.99 3.35
CA GLN A 90 -1.80 9.83 2.20
C GLN A 90 -3.09 10.64 2.38
N TRP A 91 -3.44 11.42 1.38
CA TRP A 91 -4.79 11.93 1.18
C TRP A 91 -5.57 10.90 0.37
N SER A 92 -6.79 10.65 0.79
CA SER A 92 -7.59 9.56 0.24
C SER A 92 -8.96 10.05 -0.22
N GLY A 93 -9.31 9.69 -1.43
CA GLY A 93 -10.66 9.83 -1.99
C GLY A 93 -11.47 8.52 -1.92
N VAL A 94 -11.01 7.55 -1.11
CA VAL A 94 -11.70 6.26 -0.96
C VAL A 94 -13.04 6.45 -0.26
N LYS A 95 -14.13 6.27 -1.02
CA LYS A 95 -15.51 6.43 -0.55
C LYS A 95 -16.39 5.35 -1.11
N GLY A 96 -17.37 4.93 -0.32
CA GLY A 96 -18.40 3.98 -0.74
C GLY A 96 -19.71 4.27 -0.03
N SER A 97 -20.82 4.03 -0.69
CA SER A 97 -22.16 4.19 -0.12
C SER A 97 -23.03 2.99 -0.44
N HIS A 98 -23.88 2.65 0.51
CA HIS A 98 -24.97 1.71 0.31
C HIS A 98 -26.29 2.44 0.51
N VAL A 99 -27.15 2.39 -0.51
CA VAL A 99 -28.45 3.03 -0.49
C VAL A 99 -29.51 1.96 -0.24
N GLY A 100 -30.04 1.93 0.98
CA GLY A 100 -31.21 1.12 1.31
C GLY A 100 -32.52 1.87 1.09
N PRO A 101 -33.68 1.21 1.25
CA PRO A 101 -34.99 1.84 1.00
C PRO A 101 -35.28 3.07 1.88
N THR A 102 -34.73 3.11 3.09
CA THR A 102 -34.96 4.19 4.08
C THR A 102 -33.69 4.77 4.68
N ILE A 103 -32.53 4.13 4.45
CA ILE A 103 -31.26 4.51 5.08
C ILE A 103 -30.16 4.47 4.04
N THR A 104 -29.38 5.54 3.93
CA THR A 104 -28.13 5.57 3.19
C THR A 104 -26.97 5.57 4.17
N SER A 105 -26.05 4.64 4.01
CA SER A 105 -24.80 4.58 4.77
C SER A 105 -23.63 4.87 3.86
N THR A 106 -22.75 5.78 4.26
CA THR A 106 -21.53 6.14 3.53
C THR A 106 -20.33 5.92 4.44
N ALA A 107 -19.30 5.28 3.90
CA ALA A 107 -18.00 5.14 4.55
C ALA A 107 -16.93 5.84 3.72
N SER A 108 -16.05 6.59 4.38
CA SER A 108 -14.91 7.25 3.74
C SER A 108 -13.66 7.12 4.59
N LEU A 109 -12.51 7.07 3.91
CA LEU A 109 -11.19 7.23 4.49
C LEU A 109 -10.62 8.53 3.93
N ASP A 110 -10.43 9.53 4.79
CA ASP A 110 -10.07 10.87 4.34
C ASP A 110 -8.56 11.04 4.24
N TYR A 111 -7.82 10.56 5.22
CA TYR A 111 -6.37 10.49 5.22
C TYR A 111 -5.86 9.35 6.10
N PHE A 112 -4.68 8.85 5.78
CA PHE A 112 -3.97 7.86 6.60
C PHE A 112 -2.47 8.04 6.46
N GLY A 113 -1.75 7.57 7.45
CA GLY A 113 -0.29 7.50 7.44
C GLY A 113 0.18 6.11 7.78
N THR A 114 1.39 5.76 7.34
CA THR A 114 2.03 4.51 7.71
C THR A 114 3.46 4.74 8.19
N LEU A 115 3.93 3.88 9.09
CA LEU A 115 5.33 3.76 9.47
C LEU A 115 5.73 2.30 9.31
N ARG A 116 6.70 2.04 8.43
CA ARG A 116 7.03 0.70 7.96
C ARG A 116 8.53 0.45 7.96
N LEU A 117 8.91 -0.77 8.28
CA LEU A 117 10.22 -1.31 7.95
C LEU A 117 10.16 -1.86 6.52
N ARG A 118 11.26 -1.73 5.79
CA ARG A 118 11.41 -2.31 4.44
C ARG A 118 12.68 -3.15 4.36
N GLY A 119 12.60 -4.23 3.56
CA GLY A 119 13.74 -5.09 3.25
C GLY A 119 13.71 -5.49 1.79
N GLY A 120 14.82 -5.32 1.08
CA GLY A 120 14.91 -5.59 -0.36
C GLY A 120 16.23 -6.21 -0.77
N LEU A 121 16.26 -6.71 -1.99
CA LEU A 121 17.43 -7.28 -2.65
C LEU A 121 17.75 -6.44 -3.89
N PRO A 122 18.81 -5.63 -3.86
CA PRO A 122 19.20 -4.85 -5.04
C PRO A 122 19.76 -5.77 -6.14
N VAL A 123 19.27 -5.59 -7.34
CA VAL A 123 19.76 -6.22 -8.57
C VAL A 123 20.01 -5.08 -9.56
N ASP A 124 21.24 -4.67 -9.70
CA ASP A 124 21.64 -3.49 -10.50
C ASP A 124 20.83 -2.25 -10.12
N ARG A 125 20.04 -1.73 -11.05
CA ARG A 125 19.16 -0.56 -10.87
C ARG A 125 17.77 -0.91 -10.30
N PHE A 126 17.51 -2.17 -10.01
CA PHE A 126 16.21 -2.65 -9.57
C PHE A 126 16.27 -3.15 -8.12
N LEU A 127 15.33 -2.70 -7.29
CA LEU A 127 15.21 -3.07 -5.89
C LEU A 127 13.81 -3.63 -5.61
N PRO A 128 13.58 -4.94 -5.77
CA PRO A 128 12.39 -5.59 -5.21
C PRO A 128 12.46 -5.57 -3.69
N TYR A 129 11.33 -5.30 -3.03
CA TYR A 129 11.28 -5.18 -1.58
C TYR A 129 9.93 -5.62 -1.01
N ILE A 130 9.95 -5.92 0.27
CA ILE A 130 8.76 -6.12 1.11
C ILE A 130 8.74 -5.08 2.22
N THR A 131 7.56 -4.75 2.72
CA THR A 131 7.40 -3.83 3.85
C THR A 131 6.42 -4.39 4.86
N ALA A 132 6.60 -4.01 6.13
CA ALA A 132 5.65 -4.29 7.19
C ALA A 132 5.72 -3.19 8.26
N GLY A 133 4.58 -2.88 8.89
CA GLY A 133 4.54 -1.82 9.88
C GLY A 133 3.14 -1.54 10.41
N VAL A 134 2.94 -0.29 10.82
CA VAL A 134 1.70 0.19 11.39
C VAL A 134 1.09 1.28 10.53
N SER A 135 -0.22 1.40 10.57
CA SER A 135 -1.00 2.44 9.91
C SER A 135 -1.90 3.13 10.92
N ALA A 136 -2.04 4.44 10.76
CA ALA A 136 -3.05 5.23 11.47
C ALA A 136 -3.84 6.05 10.44
N GLY A 137 -5.16 6.08 10.56
CA GLY A 137 -6.02 6.80 9.63
C GLY A 137 -7.29 7.32 10.28
N GLN A 138 -7.99 8.18 9.57
CA GLN A 138 -9.27 8.71 9.99
C GLN A 138 -10.39 8.13 9.14
N VAL A 139 -11.21 7.28 9.77
CA VAL A 139 -12.38 6.65 9.14
C VAL A 139 -13.62 7.43 9.54
N SER A 140 -14.38 7.86 8.54
CA SER A 140 -15.64 8.58 8.74
C SER A 140 -16.81 7.72 8.24
N GLY A 141 -17.82 7.58 9.08
CA GLY A 141 -19.09 6.93 8.76
C GLY A 141 -20.24 7.91 8.84
N THR A 142 -21.06 8.00 7.81
CA THR A 142 -22.26 8.85 7.77
C THR A 142 -23.49 7.98 7.54
N SER A 143 -24.52 8.19 8.36
CA SER A 143 -25.83 7.55 8.21
C SER A 143 -26.93 8.59 8.13
N THR A 144 -27.91 8.41 7.24
CA THR A 144 -29.07 9.29 7.11
C THR A 144 -30.24 8.93 8.01
N PHE A 145 -30.10 7.91 8.86
CA PHE A 145 -31.14 7.52 9.83
C PHE A 145 -31.34 8.60 10.91
N GLY A 146 -32.60 8.97 11.19
CA GLY A 146 -32.93 9.86 12.31
C GLY A 146 -32.42 11.30 12.21
N GLY A 147 -32.19 11.84 11.01
CA GLY A 147 -31.74 13.22 10.80
C GLY A 147 -30.29 13.35 10.36
N GLY A 148 -29.59 12.23 10.20
CA GLY A 148 -28.20 12.17 9.72
C GLY A 148 -27.16 12.49 10.79
N PHE A 149 -26.23 11.56 11.01
CA PHE A 149 -25.05 11.82 11.84
C PHE A 149 -23.78 11.29 11.16
N THR A 150 -22.71 12.01 11.38
CA THR A 150 -21.37 11.62 10.97
C THR A 150 -20.56 11.27 12.22
N THR A 151 -19.94 10.10 12.22
CA THR A 151 -19.01 9.70 13.26
C THR A 151 -17.65 9.50 12.63
N THR A 152 -16.65 10.16 13.21
CA THR A 152 -15.25 10.04 12.80
C THR A 152 -14.48 9.33 13.90
N ARG A 153 -13.71 8.30 13.55
CA ARG A 153 -12.91 7.50 14.48
C ARG A 153 -11.47 7.36 13.97
N PRO A 154 -10.47 7.50 14.85
CA PRO A 154 -9.11 7.11 14.52
C PRO A 154 -9.06 5.58 14.41
N GLY A 155 -8.52 5.08 13.31
CA GLY A 155 -8.21 3.67 13.09
C GLY A 155 -6.71 3.45 13.24
N LEU A 156 -6.32 2.46 14.03
CA LEU A 156 -4.96 1.94 14.07
C LEU A 156 -4.96 0.56 13.43
N GLY A 157 -3.96 0.27 12.60
CA GLY A 157 -3.90 -0.99 11.87
C GLY A 157 -2.48 -1.48 11.65
N LEU A 158 -2.40 -2.71 11.20
CA LEU A 158 -1.17 -3.29 10.69
C LEU A 158 -1.14 -3.13 9.17
N THR A 159 0.06 -2.94 8.62
CA THR A 159 0.25 -2.81 7.19
C THR A 159 1.38 -3.71 6.71
N ALA A 160 1.20 -4.27 5.53
CA ALA A 160 2.21 -5.03 4.82
C ALA A 160 2.17 -4.68 3.33
N GLY A 161 3.30 -4.76 2.65
CA GLY A 161 3.37 -4.45 1.24
C GLY A 161 4.48 -5.17 0.52
N VAL A 162 4.36 -5.19 -0.79
CA VAL A 162 5.38 -5.68 -1.71
C VAL A 162 5.51 -4.68 -2.85
N GLY A 163 6.74 -4.41 -3.25
CA GLY A 163 6.99 -3.43 -4.29
C GLY A 163 8.33 -3.61 -4.97
N ALA A 164 8.56 -2.74 -5.91
CA ALA A 164 9.81 -2.63 -6.62
C ALA A 164 10.14 -1.16 -6.87
N GLU A 165 11.41 -0.84 -6.83
CA GLU A 165 11.96 0.48 -7.10
C GLU A 165 13.01 0.38 -8.19
N TYR A 166 12.97 1.28 -9.16
CA TYR A 166 13.92 1.33 -10.26
C TYR A 166 14.65 2.67 -10.25
N ALA A 167 15.98 2.63 -10.15
CA ALA A 167 16.82 3.82 -10.18
C ALA A 167 16.95 4.34 -11.63
N VAL A 168 16.23 5.42 -11.92
CA VAL A 168 16.30 6.12 -13.22
C VAL A 168 17.63 6.83 -13.35
N THR A 169 18.06 7.49 -12.29
CA THR A 169 19.39 8.07 -12.11
C THR A 169 19.95 7.64 -10.76
N ASP A 170 21.12 8.10 -10.39
CA ASP A 170 21.71 7.78 -9.08
C ASP A 170 20.90 8.37 -7.91
N ASN A 171 20.18 9.46 -8.15
CA ASN A 171 19.37 10.14 -7.14
C ASN A 171 17.87 9.98 -7.32
N LEU A 172 17.37 9.64 -8.51
CA LEU A 172 15.96 9.57 -8.82
C LEU A 172 15.52 8.13 -9.08
N SER A 173 14.48 7.69 -8.41
CA SER A 173 13.91 6.36 -8.60
C SER A 173 12.40 6.40 -8.79
N LEU A 174 11.90 5.44 -9.58
CA LEU A 174 10.48 5.15 -9.77
C LEU A 174 10.11 3.94 -8.92
N LYS A 175 9.02 4.05 -8.18
CA LYS A 175 8.50 3.05 -7.25
C LYS A 175 7.13 2.56 -7.68
N ALA A 176 6.89 1.25 -7.61
CA ALA A 176 5.57 0.64 -7.70
C ALA A 176 5.37 -0.27 -6.49
N GLU A 177 4.21 -0.19 -5.83
CA GLU A 177 3.94 -0.90 -4.59
C GLU A 177 2.48 -1.33 -4.50
N TYR A 178 2.24 -2.54 -4.01
CA TYR A 178 0.96 -2.97 -3.46
C TYR A 178 1.04 -2.93 -1.95
N LEU A 179 0.12 -2.20 -1.33
CA LEU A 179 0.01 -2.04 0.11
C LEU A 179 -1.30 -2.65 0.60
N TYR A 180 -1.23 -3.45 1.64
CA TYR A 180 -2.37 -3.99 2.38
C TYR A 180 -2.39 -3.41 3.79
N VAL A 181 -3.56 -2.95 4.23
CA VAL A 181 -3.79 -2.40 5.58
C VAL A 181 -4.97 -3.13 6.21
N ASP A 182 -4.80 -3.63 7.42
CA ASP A 182 -5.87 -4.22 8.25
C ASP A 182 -6.02 -3.37 9.52
N TYR A 183 -7.11 -2.63 9.63
CA TYR A 183 -7.44 -1.83 10.79
C TYR A 183 -8.09 -2.64 11.93
N GLY A 184 -8.25 -3.96 11.74
CA GLY A 184 -8.91 -4.82 12.71
C GLY A 184 -10.39 -4.53 12.86
N ASP A 185 -10.92 -4.85 14.04
CA ASP A 185 -12.33 -4.64 14.37
C ASP A 185 -12.52 -3.24 14.98
N ILE A 186 -13.18 -2.35 14.25
CA ILE A 186 -13.56 -1.02 14.74
C ILE A 186 -14.99 -1.13 15.32
N THR A 187 -15.12 -0.86 16.61
CA THR A 187 -16.43 -0.86 17.29
C THR A 187 -17.11 0.50 17.12
N PHE A 188 -18.25 0.51 16.45
CA PHE A 188 -19.13 1.67 16.34
C PHE A 188 -20.24 1.57 17.40
N PHE A 189 -20.60 2.71 17.99
CA PHE A 189 -21.63 2.85 19.03
C PHE A 189 -21.46 1.92 20.26
N PRO A 190 -20.28 1.93 20.93
CA PRO A 190 -20.00 1.04 22.03
C PRO A 190 -20.99 1.27 23.20
N GLY A 191 -21.51 0.17 23.77
CA GLY A 191 -22.43 0.21 24.90
C GLY A 191 -23.89 0.55 24.55
N THR A 192 -24.25 0.58 23.27
CA THR A 192 -25.63 0.78 22.80
C THR A 192 -26.23 -0.53 22.25
N ALA A 193 -27.56 -0.57 22.12
CA ALA A 193 -28.25 -1.73 21.54
C ALA A 193 -27.93 -1.96 20.03
N ILE A 194 -27.22 -1.01 19.41
CA ILE A 194 -26.78 -1.04 18.00
C ILE A 194 -25.25 -1.09 17.88
N GLU A 195 -24.56 -1.63 18.92
CA GLU A 195 -23.11 -1.84 18.84
C GLU A 195 -22.76 -2.73 17.65
N GLU A 196 -21.90 -2.24 16.76
CA GLU A 196 -21.47 -2.95 15.57
C GLU A 196 -19.93 -3.01 15.52
N LYS A 197 -19.40 -4.20 15.25
CA LYS A 197 -17.96 -4.40 14.96
C LYS A 197 -17.77 -4.54 13.47
N ILE A 198 -17.10 -3.56 12.89
CA ILE A 198 -16.78 -3.55 11.46
C ILE A 198 -15.30 -3.81 11.28
N ARG A 199 -14.96 -4.89 10.60
CA ARG A 199 -13.59 -5.14 10.19
C ARG A 199 -13.31 -4.41 8.88
N SER A 200 -12.31 -3.52 8.92
CA SER A 200 -11.92 -2.71 7.77
C SER A 200 -10.56 -3.16 7.24
N ARG A 201 -10.53 -3.55 5.98
CA ARG A 201 -9.31 -3.93 5.26
C ARG A 201 -9.23 -3.15 3.96
N MET A 202 -8.04 -2.67 3.65
CA MET A 202 -7.79 -1.89 2.44
C MET A 202 -6.61 -2.47 1.68
N GLY A 203 -6.77 -2.62 0.36
CA GLY A 203 -5.69 -2.84 -0.59
C GLY A 203 -5.46 -1.58 -1.41
N ALA A 204 -4.21 -1.23 -1.69
CA ALA A 204 -3.88 -0.09 -2.54
C ALA A 204 -2.72 -0.41 -3.48
N ILE A 205 -2.86 0.00 -4.74
CA ILE A 205 -1.77 0.00 -5.72
C ILE A 205 -1.28 1.43 -5.84
N ARG A 206 0.03 1.65 -5.69
CA ARG A 206 0.66 2.96 -5.71
C ARG A 206 1.84 2.98 -6.66
N VAL A 207 2.04 4.12 -7.32
CA VAL A 207 3.28 4.45 -8.04
C VAL A 207 3.83 5.74 -7.45
N GLY A 208 5.15 5.90 -7.44
CA GLY A 208 5.77 7.06 -6.83
C GLY A 208 7.14 7.37 -7.42
N LEU A 209 7.60 8.56 -7.12
CA LEU A 209 8.93 9.04 -7.43
C LEU A 209 9.63 9.37 -6.11
N ASN A 210 10.86 8.90 -5.95
CA ASN A 210 11.73 9.22 -4.82
C ASN A 210 12.98 9.97 -5.30
N TYR A 211 13.37 10.95 -4.54
CA TYR A 211 14.67 11.60 -4.64
C TYR A 211 15.53 11.20 -3.44
N ARG A 212 16.69 10.65 -3.71
CA ARG A 212 17.70 10.24 -2.71
C ARG A 212 18.78 11.30 -2.61
N PHE A 213 19.15 11.63 -1.39
CA PHE A 213 20.11 12.66 -1.05
C PHE A 213 21.52 12.13 -0.92
#